data_6b30ed00189c9cbef56b124e7cc7762c
#
_entry.id   6b30ed00189c9cbef56b124e7cc7762c
#
_cell.length_a   1.000
_cell.length_b   1.000
_cell.length_c   1.000
_cell.angle_alpha   90.00
_cell.angle_beta   90.00
_cell.angle_gamma   90.00
#
_symmetry.space_group_name_H-M   'P 1'
#
loop_
_entity.id
_entity.type
_entity.pdbx_description
1 polymer ?
#
loop_
_entity_poly.entity_id
_entity_poly.type
_entity_poly.pdbx_seq_one_letter_code
_entity_poly.pdbx_strand_id
1 'polypeptide(L)'
;MAAAAQTADEIVKRALDARGGVDKLKAVQSERVTGRIAFARGVEGTFVVELKRPLKMHVEISVEGQTIIRVYDGKSSGWMINPFAGSNDVQPLSAEDLKNISDESDFDGPLVDYQTKGNQIELAGKESLDDKPVYRLKLTNKNGDIRFYFFDASSFLLLKWEGIRKTAGQDLPWESFCSDFHEVQGLKYPFRIDQGSPGTDIKQTLTAEKIEIDPQIDDARFTKPSLPKAPAIPASPAPPAPASPPLSN
;
A
#
# COMPACT_ATOMS: atom_id res chain seq x y z
N MET A 1 -20.44 30.87 -25.67
CA MET A 1 -21.04 30.20 -24.49
C MET A 1 -19.89 29.87 -23.55
N ALA A 2 -19.87 30.41 -22.34
CA ALA A 2 -18.87 30.03 -21.33
C ALA A 2 -19.20 28.59 -20.93
N ALA A 3 -18.24 27.65 -21.08
CA ALA A 3 -18.39 26.32 -20.52
C ALA A 3 -18.57 26.47 -19.02
N ALA A 4 -19.61 25.87 -18.45
CA ALA A 4 -19.82 25.86 -17.02
C ALA A 4 -18.55 25.29 -16.36
N ALA A 5 -18.03 25.96 -15.33
CA ALA A 5 -16.88 25.46 -14.59
C ALA A 5 -17.25 24.09 -13.99
N GLN A 6 -16.42 23.08 -14.21
CA GLN A 6 -16.65 21.75 -13.63
C GLN A 6 -16.60 21.84 -12.10
N THR A 7 -17.53 21.15 -11.45
CA THR A 7 -17.58 21.06 -9.99
C THR A 7 -16.67 19.93 -9.48
N ALA A 8 -16.35 19.95 -8.19
CA ALA A 8 -15.60 18.86 -7.56
C ALA A 8 -16.34 17.51 -7.72
N ASP A 9 -17.65 17.48 -7.54
CA ASP A 9 -18.48 16.28 -7.67
C ASP A 9 -18.46 15.70 -9.08
N GLU A 10 -18.52 16.55 -10.12
CA GLU A 10 -18.42 16.11 -11.51
C GLU A 10 -17.05 15.48 -11.80
N ILE A 11 -15.97 16.05 -11.27
CA ILE A 11 -14.62 15.50 -11.44
C ILE A 11 -14.51 14.15 -10.71
N VAL A 12 -14.99 14.06 -9.47
CA VAL A 12 -15.03 12.80 -8.71
C VAL A 12 -15.80 11.73 -9.47
N LYS A 13 -17.00 12.07 -9.94
CA LYS A 13 -17.81 11.12 -10.73
C LYS A 13 -17.05 10.62 -11.95
N ARG A 14 -16.46 11.53 -12.75
CA ARG A 14 -15.70 11.16 -13.96
C ARG A 14 -14.46 10.35 -13.63
N ALA A 15 -13.78 10.64 -12.52
CA ALA A 15 -12.63 9.88 -12.06
C ALA A 15 -13.02 8.43 -11.67
N LEU A 16 -14.15 8.26 -11.00
CA LEU A 16 -14.68 6.94 -10.66
C LEU A 16 -15.15 6.17 -11.90
N ASP A 17 -15.82 6.85 -12.84
CA ASP A 17 -16.21 6.28 -14.13
C ASP A 17 -14.96 5.84 -14.93
N ALA A 18 -13.89 6.67 -14.95
CA ALA A 18 -12.63 6.35 -15.62
C ALA A 18 -11.92 5.12 -15.02
N ARG A 19 -12.10 4.87 -13.73
CA ARG A 19 -11.61 3.64 -13.07
C ARG A 19 -12.42 2.39 -13.38
N GLY A 20 -13.60 2.49 -13.99
CA GLY A 20 -14.49 1.37 -14.32
C GLY A 20 -15.87 1.46 -13.70
N GLY A 21 -16.15 2.49 -12.89
CA GLY A 21 -17.44 2.78 -12.28
C GLY A 21 -17.58 2.26 -10.84
N VAL A 22 -18.40 2.97 -10.08
CA VAL A 22 -18.60 2.73 -8.63
C VAL A 22 -19.12 1.32 -8.35
N ASP A 23 -20.05 0.83 -9.15
CA ASP A 23 -20.68 -0.47 -8.93
C ASP A 23 -19.66 -1.60 -9.04
N LYS A 24 -18.77 -1.55 -10.02
CA LYS A 24 -17.70 -2.54 -10.18
C LYS A 24 -16.70 -2.45 -9.03
N LEU A 25 -16.29 -1.23 -8.65
CA LEU A 25 -15.38 -1.03 -7.52
C LEU A 25 -15.94 -1.64 -6.23
N LYS A 26 -17.21 -1.38 -5.92
CA LYS A 26 -17.89 -1.91 -4.73
C LYS A 26 -18.14 -3.43 -4.79
N ALA A 27 -18.23 -4.01 -5.98
CA ALA A 27 -18.44 -5.45 -6.16
C ALA A 27 -17.21 -6.27 -5.77
N VAL A 28 -15.99 -5.72 -5.91
CA VAL A 28 -14.72 -6.40 -5.54
C VAL A 28 -14.73 -6.76 -4.05
N GLN A 29 -14.48 -8.03 -3.72
CA GLN A 29 -14.45 -8.54 -2.35
C GLN A 29 -13.03 -8.71 -1.83
N SER A 30 -12.08 -8.98 -2.73
CA SER A 30 -10.67 -9.13 -2.40
C SER A 30 -9.80 -8.73 -3.60
N GLU A 31 -8.56 -8.37 -3.31
CA GLU A 31 -7.56 -8.00 -4.31
C GLU A 31 -6.21 -8.52 -3.88
N ARG A 32 -5.42 -9.03 -4.83
CA ARG A 32 -4.00 -9.33 -4.62
C ARG A 32 -3.18 -8.67 -5.69
N VAL A 33 -2.20 -7.88 -5.26
CA VAL A 33 -1.21 -7.26 -6.14
C VAL A 33 0.15 -7.83 -5.81
N THR A 34 0.85 -8.35 -6.81
CA THR A 34 2.23 -8.83 -6.70
C THR A 34 3.11 -8.08 -7.67
N GLY A 35 4.36 -7.85 -7.29
CA GLY A 35 5.26 -7.11 -8.16
C GLY A 35 6.64 -6.88 -7.55
N ARG A 36 7.36 -5.95 -8.17
CA ARG A 36 8.69 -5.52 -7.75
C ARG A 36 8.67 -4.15 -7.11
N ILE A 37 9.51 -3.96 -6.12
CA ILE A 37 9.76 -2.68 -5.48
C ILE A 37 11.25 -2.34 -5.63
N ALA A 38 11.53 -1.14 -6.09
CA ALA A 38 12.87 -0.58 -6.15
C ALA A 38 12.95 0.62 -5.19
N PHE A 39 13.98 0.64 -4.37
CA PHE A 39 14.28 1.73 -3.46
C PHE A 39 15.41 2.59 -4.02
N ALA A 40 15.62 3.77 -3.44
CA ALA A 40 16.81 4.57 -3.72
C ALA A 40 18.09 3.74 -3.55
N ARG A 41 19.14 4.10 -4.31
CA ARG A 41 20.46 3.45 -4.29
C ARG A 41 20.48 2.02 -4.86
N GLY A 42 19.47 1.65 -5.66
CA GLY A 42 19.49 0.38 -6.40
C GLY A 42 19.16 -0.87 -5.57
N VAL A 43 18.60 -0.70 -4.39
CA VAL A 43 18.07 -1.83 -3.62
C VAL A 43 16.74 -2.25 -4.22
N GLU A 44 16.59 -3.52 -4.56
CA GLU A 44 15.37 -4.08 -5.16
C GLU A 44 14.80 -5.21 -4.31
N GLY A 45 13.52 -5.42 -4.46
CA GLY A 45 12.79 -6.48 -3.80
C GLY A 45 11.48 -6.83 -4.51
N THR A 46 10.70 -7.68 -3.87
CA THR A 46 9.35 -8.03 -4.33
C THR A 46 8.32 -7.60 -3.28
N PHE A 47 7.09 -7.41 -3.71
CA PHE A 47 6.00 -7.15 -2.79
C PHE A 47 4.77 -8.00 -3.11
N VAL A 48 3.98 -8.25 -2.08
CA VAL A 48 2.62 -8.79 -2.15
C VAL A 48 1.75 -7.89 -1.29
N VAL A 49 0.66 -7.39 -1.87
CA VAL A 49 -0.40 -6.68 -1.14
C VAL A 49 -1.69 -7.48 -1.32
N GLU A 50 -2.32 -7.84 -0.22
CA GLU A 50 -3.61 -8.51 -0.18
C GLU A 50 -4.60 -7.64 0.58
N LEU A 51 -5.74 -7.40 -0.06
CA LEU A 51 -6.85 -6.63 0.50
C LEU A 51 -8.10 -7.52 0.51
N LYS A 52 -8.91 -7.42 1.57
CA LYS A 52 -10.19 -8.13 1.66
C LYS A 52 -11.19 -7.32 2.47
N ARG A 53 -12.42 -7.24 1.98
CA ARG A 53 -13.47 -6.53 2.72
C ARG A 53 -13.66 -7.08 4.14
N PRO A 54 -14.05 -6.20 5.11
CA PRO A 54 -14.36 -4.80 4.88
C PRO A 54 -13.13 -3.88 4.76
N LEU A 55 -12.01 -4.12 5.41
CA LEU A 55 -10.81 -3.27 5.42
C LEU A 55 -9.56 -4.08 5.80
N LYS A 56 -9.55 -5.38 5.54
CA LYS A 56 -8.42 -6.23 5.89
C LYS A 56 -7.26 -5.98 4.92
N MET A 57 -6.05 -5.94 5.43
CA MET A 57 -4.84 -5.73 4.63
C MET A 57 -3.69 -6.58 5.13
N HIS A 58 -2.97 -7.18 4.19
CA HIS A 58 -1.71 -7.88 4.41
C HIS A 58 -0.69 -7.41 3.39
N VAL A 59 0.48 -7.01 3.85
CA VAL A 59 1.58 -6.55 3.00
C VAL A 59 2.82 -7.35 3.34
N GLU A 60 3.47 -7.88 2.32
CA GLU A 60 4.81 -8.48 2.41
C GLU A 60 5.76 -7.71 1.47
N ILE A 61 6.92 -7.33 1.97
CA ILE A 61 8.00 -6.72 1.17
C ILE A 61 9.26 -7.52 1.46
N SER A 62 9.77 -8.21 0.44
CA SER A 62 10.97 -9.04 0.54
C SER A 62 12.14 -8.36 -0.13
N VAL A 63 13.19 -8.08 0.63
CA VAL A 63 14.42 -7.40 0.21
C VAL A 63 15.61 -8.14 0.81
N GLU A 64 16.62 -8.46 0.01
CA GLU A 64 17.86 -9.10 0.49
C GLU A 64 17.63 -10.35 1.36
N GLY A 65 16.62 -11.16 1.01
CA GLY A 65 16.28 -12.39 1.74
C GLY A 65 15.55 -12.18 3.07
N GLN A 66 15.22 -10.94 3.43
CA GLN A 66 14.42 -10.60 4.59
C GLN A 66 13.04 -10.10 4.17
N THR A 67 12.00 -10.38 4.96
CA THR A 67 10.63 -9.99 4.64
C THR A 67 10.03 -9.14 5.74
N ILE A 68 9.65 -7.91 5.39
CA ILE A 68 8.80 -7.07 6.20
C ILE A 68 7.36 -7.53 6.00
N ILE A 69 6.64 -7.74 7.10
CA ILE A 69 5.21 -8.09 7.06
C ILE A 69 4.44 -7.03 7.84
N ARG A 70 3.34 -6.52 7.24
CA ARG A 70 2.37 -5.65 7.90
C ARG A 70 0.99 -6.25 7.73
N VAL A 71 0.25 -6.36 8.82
CA VAL A 71 -1.11 -6.94 8.82
C VAL A 71 -2.07 -6.02 9.54
N TYR A 72 -3.28 -5.88 9.00
CA TYR A 72 -4.41 -5.20 9.62
C TYR A 72 -5.65 -6.08 9.54
N ASP A 73 -6.32 -6.27 10.69
CA ASP A 73 -7.48 -7.16 10.82
C ASP A 73 -8.79 -6.56 10.28
N GLY A 74 -8.73 -5.32 9.79
CA GLY A 74 -9.90 -4.59 9.29
C GLY A 74 -10.77 -3.98 10.40
N LYS A 75 -10.31 -3.97 11.66
CA LYS A 75 -11.05 -3.43 12.80
C LYS A 75 -10.21 -2.47 13.63
N SER A 76 -9.35 -2.99 14.48
CA SER A 76 -8.60 -2.20 15.46
C SER A 76 -7.21 -2.73 15.75
N SER A 77 -6.83 -3.85 15.17
CA SER A 77 -5.56 -4.50 15.47
C SER A 77 -4.69 -4.65 14.23
N GLY A 78 -3.43 -4.36 14.39
CA GLY A 78 -2.43 -4.56 13.36
C GLY A 78 -1.10 -4.98 13.94
N TRP A 79 -0.32 -5.66 13.12
CA TRP A 79 0.97 -6.22 13.51
C TRP A 79 2.01 -5.98 12.41
N MET A 80 3.26 -5.94 12.83
CA MET A 80 4.41 -5.82 11.95
C MET A 80 5.50 -6.79 12.38
N ILE A 81 6.18 -7.36 11.39
CA ILE A 81 7.49 -7.97 11.51
C ILE A 81 8.43 -7.12 10.65
N ASN A 82 9.49 -6.58 11.23
CA ASN A 82 10.46 -5.78 10.49
C ASN A 82 11.89 -6.18 10.88
N PRO A 83 12.49 -7.12 10.14
CA PRO A 83 13.86 -7.57 10.40
C PRO A 83 14.91 -6.46 10.39
N PHE A 84 14.68 -5.42 9.60
CA PHE A 84 15.58 -4.27 9.51
C PHE A 84 15.56 -3.36 10.75
N ALA A 85 14.58 -3.54 11.64
CA ALA A 85 14.52 -2.87 12.95
C ALA A 85 15.27 -3.65 14.05
N GLY A 86 16.00 -4.71 13.71
CA GLY A 86 16.84 -5.49 14.63
C GLY A 86 16.11 -6.63 15.35
N SER A 87 14.85 -6.91 15.03
CA SER A 87 14.12 -8.07 15.57
C SER A 87 13.15 -8.66 14.55
N ASN A 88 13.07 -9.99 14.53
CA ASN A 88 12.05 -10.72 13.78
C ASN A 88 10.76 -10.93 14.60
N ASP A 89 10.66 -10.36 15.79
CA ASP A 89 9.48 -10.53 16.63
C ASP A 89 8.26 -9.82 16.04
N VAL A 90 7.10 -10.41 16.29
CA VAL A 90 5.81 -9.80 15.93
C VAL A 90 5.50 -8.66 16.89
N GLN A 91 5.52 -7.44 16.40
CA GLN A 91 5.20 -6.24 17.15
C GLN A 91 3.78 -5.75 16.81
N PRO A 92 3.00 -5.25 17.78
CA PRO A 92 1.78 -4.52 17.47
C PRO A 92 2.14 -3.22 16.73
N LEU A 93 1.30 -2.81 15.79
CA LEU A 93 1.45 -1.50 15.14
C LEU A 93 1.22 -0.37 16.15
N SER A 94 1.96 0.71 16.02
CA SER A 94 1.70 1.96 16.75
C SER A 94 0.33 2.54 16.36
N ALA A 95 -0.21 3.47 17.14
CA ALA A 95 -1.45 4.15 16.80
C ALA A 95 -1.37 4.90 15.44
N GLU A 96 -0.21 5.47 15.13
CA GLU A 96 0.06 6.13 13.83
C GLU A 96 0.07 5.13 12.69
N ASP A 97 0.77 4.00 12.84
CA ASP A 97 0.85 2.97 11.82
C ASP A 97 -0.50 2.29 11.60
N LEU A 98 -1.29 2.08 12.67
CA LEU A 98 -2.66 1.58 12.59
C LEU A 98 -3.54 2.54 11.78
N LYS A 99 -3.42 3.85 12.00
CA LYS A 99 -4.14 4.84 11.21
C LYS A 99 -3.73 4.78 9.74
N ASN A 100 -2.44 4.76 9.47
CA ASN A 100 -1.92 4.70 8.10
C ASN A 100 -2.40 3.44 7.37
N ILE A 101 -2.26 2.25 7.97
CA ILE A 101 -2.69 1.00 7.34
C ILE A 101 -4.21 0.91 7.19
N SER A 102 -4.98 1.47 8.10
CA SER A 102 -6.43 1.56 7.99
C SER A 102 -6.86 2.43 6.81
N ASP A 103 -6.20 3.57 6.58
CA ASP A 103 -6.43 4.42 5.40
C ASP A 103 -6.04 3.69 4.10
N GLU A 104 -4.90 2.97 4.12
CA GLU A 104 -4.39 2.20 2.97
C GLU A 104 -5.30 0.99 2.64
N SER A 105 -5.98 0.42 3.63
CA SER A 105 -6.85 -0.77 3.48
C SER A 105 -8.20 -0.50 2.81
N ASP A 106 -8.60 0.77 2.69
CA ASP A 106 -9.79 1.18 1.95
C ASP A 106 -9.52 1.15 0.43
N PHE A 107 -9.57 -0.03 -0.17
CA PHE A 107 -9.27 -0.18 -1.59
C PHE A 107 -10.37 0.35 -2.53
N ASP A 108 -11.55 0.69 -2.04
CA ASP A 108 -12.50 1.54 -2.78
C ASP A 108 -11.89 2.94 -2.99
N GLY A 109 -11.03 3.34 -2.08
CA GLY A 109 -10.38 4.62 -2.04
C GLY A 109 -11.25 5.73 -1.42
N PRO A 110 -10.64 6.88 -1.13
CA PRO A 110 -11.31 7.92 -0.35
C PRO A 110 -12.39 8.68 -1.13
N LEU A 111 -12.53 8.46 -2.44
CA LEU A 111 -13.51 9.15 -3.30
C LEU A 111 -14.85 8.42 -3.39
N VAL A 112 -14.84 7.09 -3.28
CA VAL A 112 -16.09 6.31 -3.26
C VAL A 112 -16.85 6.62 -1.98
N ASP A 113 -18.10 7.05 -2.11
CA ASP A 113 -18.97 7.44 -1.00
C ASP A 113 -18.31 8.45 -0.03
N TYR A 114 -17.52 9.37 -0.57
CA TYR A 114 -16.67 10.25 0.22
C TYR A 114 -17.43 11.02 1.30
N GLN A 115 -18.67 11.48 1.01
CA GLN A 115 -19.51 12.19 1.98
C GLN A 115 -19.93 11.29 3.13
N THR A 116 -20.30 10.02 2.82
CA THR A 116 -20.66 9.02 3.83
C THR A 116 -19.48 8.64 4.72
N LYS A 117 -18.27 8.66 4.16
CA LYS A 117 -17.00 8.48 4.90
C LYS A 117 -16.62 9.68 5.75
N GLY A 118 -17.38 10.80 5.66
CA GLY A 118 -17.11 12.04 6.36
C GLY A 118 -16.01 12.89 5.73
N ASN A 119 -15.68 12.61 4.46
CA ASN A 119 -14.70 13.40 3.71
C ASN A 119 -15.38 14.61 3.06
N GLN A 120 -14.64 15.69 2.91
CA GLN A 120 -15.01 16.88 2.14
C GLN A 120 -14.07 17.00 0.94
N ILE A 121 -14.61 17.36 -0.23
CA ILE A 121 -13.84 17.51 -1.45
C ILE A 121 -14.12 18.88 -2.06
N GLU A 122 -13.06 19.61 -2.38
CA GLU A 122 -13.10 20.92 -3.00
C GLU A 122 -12.25 20.91 -4.28
N LEU A 123 -12.71 21.60 -5.33
CA LEU A 123 -11.89 21.86 -6.50
C LEU A 123 -10.90 22.98 -6.17
N ALA A 124 -9.63 22.63 -6.00
CA ALA A 124 -8.56 23.59 -5.72
C ALA A 124 -8.06 24.32 -6.98
N GLY A 125 -8.40 23.83 -8.17
CA GLY A 125 -8.07 24.50 -9.43
C GLY A 125 -7.70 23.56 -10.56
N LYS A 126 -7.23 24.18 -11.64
CA LYS A 126 -6.54 23.50 -12.77
C LYS A 126 -5.10 23.94 -12.76
N GLU A 127 -4.20 23.02 -12.97
CA GLU A 127 -2.77 23.29 -13.08
C GLU A 127 -2.10 22.36 -14.11
N SER A 128 -0.79 22.47 -14.27
CA SER A 128 0.00 21.60 -15.13
C SER A 128 0.87 20.67 -14.27
N LEU A 129 0.85 19.39 -14.55
CA LEU A 129 1.73 18.37 -13.99
C LEU A 129 2.50 17.72 -15.13
N ASP A 130 3.82 17.97 -15.23
CA ASP A 130 4.67 17.49 -16.33
C ASP A 130 4.05 17.79 -17.72
N ASP A 131 3.69 19.07 -17.95
CA ASP A 131 3.05 19.59 -19.16
C ASP A 131 1.64 19.04 -19.46
N LYS A 132 1.06 18.22 -18.58
CA LYS A 132 -0.30 17.73 -18.71
C LYS A 132 -1.26 18.59 -17.89
N PRO A 133 -2.38 19.06 -18.45
CA PRO A 133 -3.40 19.74 -17.68
C PRO A 133 -4.08 18.77 -16.71
N VAL A 134 -4.19 19.18 -15.46
CA VAL A 134 -4.81 18.40 -14.39
C VAL A 134 -5.83 19.19 -13.61
N TYR A 135 -6.83 18.51 -13.07
CA TYR A 135 -7.69 19.00 -12.01
C TYR A 135 -7.08 18.66 -10.65
N ARG A 136 -6.90 19.67 -9.80
CA ARG A 136 -6.46 19.46 -8.42
C ARG A 136 -7.66 19.48 -7.50
N LEU A 137 -7.91 18.37 -6.83
CA LEU A 137 -8.92 18.26 -5.77
C LEU A 137 -8.24 18.27 -4.41
N LYS A 138 -8.78 19.04 -3.48
CA LYS A 138 -8.42 19.01 -2.06
C LYS A 138 -9.43 18.12 -1.35
N LEU A 139 -8.96 17.09 -0.68
CA LEU A 139 -9.75 16.25 0.19
C LEU A 139 -9.36 16.54 1.64
N THR A 140 -10.35 16.83 2.46
CA THR A 140 -10.22 16.89 3.93
C THR A 140 -10.98 15.70 4.50
N ASN A 141 -10.28 14.80 5.19
CA ASN A 141 -10.93 13.65 5.81
C ASN A 141 -11.65 14.02 7.12
N LYS A 142 -12.42 13.10 7.68
CA LYS A 142 -13.17 13.30 8.94
C LYS A 142 -12.29 13.68 10.14
N ASN A 143 -10.98 13.47 10.08
CA ASN A 143 -10.02 13.78 11.13
C ASN A 143 -9.31 15.13 10.88
N GLY A 144 -9.63 15.83 9.77
CA GLY A 144 -9.02 17.08 9.38
C GLY A 144 -7.71 16.93 8.59
N ASP A 145 -7.26 15.72 8.27
CA ASP A 145 -6.07 15.53 7.43
C ASP A 145 -6.39 15.93 5.99
N ILE A 146 -5.47 16.64 5.37
CA ILE A 146 -5.62 17.16 4.01
C ILE A 146 -4.74 16.34 3.06
N ARG A 147 -5.32 15.96 1.90
CA ARG A 147 -4.62 15.40 0.76
C ARG A 147 -5.05 16.10 -0.52
N PHE A 148 -4.14 16.24 -1.48
CA PHE A 148 -4.44 16.74 -2.81
C PHE A 148 -4.33 15.62 -3.83
N TYR A 149 -5.29 15.56 -4.73
CA TYR A 149 -5.39 14.57 -5.79
C TYR A 149 -5.39 15.27 -7.14
N PHE A 150 -4.56 14.81 -8.07
CA PHE A 150 -4.36 15.40 -9.38
C PHE A 150 -4.85 14.44 -10.44
N PHE A 151 -5.93 14.82 -11.10
CA PHE A 151 -6.56 14.02 -12.13
C PHE A 151 -6.27 14.61 -13.50
N ASP A 152 -5.82 13.77 -14.45
CA ASP A 152 -5.66 14.16 -15.85
C ASP A 152 -6.95 14.77 -16.39
N ALA A 153 -6.86 15.94 -17.01
CA ALA A 153 -8.05 16.68 -17.44
C ALA A 153 -8.80 16.03 -18.61
N SER A 154 -8.19 15.08 -19.32
CA SER A 154 -8.76 14.36 -20.45
C SER A 154 -9.29 12.98 -20.06
N SER A 155 -8.48 12.16 -19.40
CA SER A 155 -8.80 10.79 -19.03
C SER A 155 -9.46 10.64 -17.66
N PHE A 156 -9.33 11.64 -16.78
CA PHE A 156 -9.76 11.63 -15.38
C PHE A 156 -9.10 10.56 -14.51
N LEU A 157 -8.01 9.95 -14.99
CA LEU A 157 -7.21 9.05 -14.17
C LEU A 157 -6.37 9.84 -13.17
N LEU A 158 -6.19 9.27 -11.98
CA LEU A 158 -5.36 9.86 -10.93
C LEU A 158 -3.89 9.76 -11.33
N LEU A 159 -3.22 10.89 -11.55
CA LEU A 159 -1.80 10.92 -11.88
C LEU A 159 -0.91 11.11 -10.65
N LYS A 160 -1.39 11.84 -9.64
CA LYS A 160 -0.63 12.14 -8.43
C LYS A 160 -1.56 12.33 -7.25
N TRP A 161 -1.10 11.98 -6.06
CA TRP A 161 -1.62 12.50 -4.82
C TRP A 161 -0.48 12.94 -3.90
N GLU A 162 -0.74 13.93 -3.06
CA GLU A 162 0.21 14.43 -2.07
C GLU A 162 -0.49 14.75 -0.75
N GLY A 163 0.27 14.68 0.34
CA GLY A 163 -0.24 14.96 1.68
C GLY A 163 0.84 14.81 2.73
N ILE A 164 0.42 14.70 3.97
CA ILE A 164 1.30 14.45 5.10
C ILE A 164 1.12 13.00 5.56
N ARG A 165 2.22 12.29 5.74
CA ARG A 165 2.29 10.99 6.38
C ARG A 165 2.91 11.16 7.76
N LYS A 166 2.23 10.66 8.78
CA LYS A 166 2.78 10.65 10.14
C LYS A 166 3.57 9.35 10.34
N THR A 167 4.80 9.49 10.79
CA THR A 167 5.69 8.35 11.04
C THR A 167 6.64 8.69 12.19
N ALA A 168 6.66 7.86 13.23
CA ALA A 168 7.51 8.03 14.42
C ALA A 168 7.40 9.43 15.05
N GLY A 169 6.18 9.97 15.14
CA GLY A 169 5.91 11.29 15.72
C GLY A 169 6.28 12.47 14.82
N GLN A 170 6.64 12.22 13.56
CA GLN A 170 7.01 13.27 12.61
C GLN A 170 5.99 13.38 11.48
N ASP A 171 5.70 14.61 11.09
CA ASP A 171 4.91 14.93 9.92
C ASP A 171 5.83 15.00 8.70
N LEU A 172 5.75 13.99 7.83
CA LEU A 172 6.55 13.91 6.61
C LEU A 172 5.70 14.22 5.39
N PRO A 173 6.05 15.23 4.57
CA PRO A 173 5.44 15.40 3.26
C PRO A 173 5.61 14.13 2.44
N TRP A 174 4.55 13.72 1.76
CA TRP A 174 4.53 12.53 0.94
C TRP A 174 3.82 12.77 -0.37
N GLU A 175 4.37 12.24 -1.45
CA GLU A 175 3.76 12.26 -2.78
C GLU A 175 3.82 10.88 -3.42
N SER A 176 2.86 10.62 -4.29
CA SER A 176 2.77 9.38 -5.04
C SER A 176 2.28 9.67 -6.45
N PHE A 177 3.01 9.20 -7.44
CA PHE A 177 2.70 9.33 -8.87
C PHE A 177 2.24 7.99 -9.41
N CYS A 178 1.13 8.00 -10.15
CA CYS A 178 0.52 6.82 -10.75
C CYS A 178 0.69 6.88 -12.28
N SER A 179 1.16 5.79 -12.86
CA SER A 179 1.39 5.66 -14.30
C SER A 179 1.20 4.22 -14.77
N ASP A 180 1.36 3.98 -16.07
CA ASP A 180 1.24 2.66 -16.69
C ASP A 180 -0.10 1.98 -16.35
N PHE A 181 -1.20 2.62 -16.77
CA PHE A 181 -2.55 2.17 -16.45
C PHE A 181 -2.99 1.02 -17.37
N HIS A 182 -3.36 -0.10 -16.77
CA HIS A 182 -3.96 -1.24 -17.48
C HIS A 182 -5.34 -1.58 -16.94
N GLU A 183 -6.12 -2.26 -17.76
CA GLU A 183 -7.44 -2.75 -17.39
C GLU A 183 -7.35 -4.19 -16.87
N VAL A 184 -7.93 -4.43 -15.70
CA VAL A 184 -8.07 -5.75 -15.09
C VAL A 184 -9.55 -5.95 -14.75
N GLN A 185 -10.23 -6.88 -15.41
CA GLN A 185 -11.66 -7.17 -15.23
C GLN A 185 -12.59 -5.94 -15.31
N GLY A 186 -12.26 -5.00 -16.19
CA GLY A 186 -13.04 -3.78 -16.42
C GLY A 186 -12.81 -2.68 -15.37
N LEU A 187 -11.78 -2.80 -14.55
CA LEU A 187 -11.26 -1.77 -13.65
C LEU A 187 -9.88 -1.32 -14.09
N LYS A 188 -9.59 -0.02 -14.04
CA LYS A 188 -8.27 0.52 -14.37
C LYS A 188 -7.39 0.69 -13.14
N TYR A 189 -6.18 0.13 -13.22
CA TYR A 189 -5.16 0.16 -12.18
C TYR A 189 -3.86 0.76 -12.71
N PRO A 190 -3.14 1.56 -11.92
CA PRO A 190 -1.76 1.91 -12.21
C PRO A 190 -0.87 0.69 -11.96
N PHE A 191 -0.06 0.31 -12.93
CA PHE A 191 0.93 -0.75 -12.77
C PHE A 191 2.28 -0.22 -12.29
N ARG A 192 2.45 1.12 -12.31
CA ARG A 192 3.61 1.78 -11.76
C ARG A 192 3.21 2.88 -10.79
N ILE A 193 3.79 2.85 -9.60
CA ILE A 193 3.64 3.87 -8.56
C ILE A 193 5.03 4.30 -8.11
N ASP A 194 5.36 5.57 -8.34
CA ASP A 194 6.58 6.20 -7.81
C ASP A 194 6.19 7.06 -6.62
N GLN A 195 6.72 6.78 -5.43
CA GLN A 195 6.30 7.48 -4.22
C GLN A 195 7.45 7.76 -3.27
N GLY A 196 7.27 8.75 -2.39
CA GLY A 196 8.27 9.11 -1.38
C GLY A 196 8.08 10.51 -0.83
N SER A 197 9.07 10.99 -0.08
CA SER A 197 9.12 12.36 0.40
C SER A 197 9.70 13.30 -0.67
N PRO A 198 9.02 14.41 -1.01
CA PRO A 198 9.53 15.37 -1.99
C PRO A 198 10.91 15.90 -1.62
N GLY A 199 11.80 15.97 -2.61
CA GLY A 199 13.14 16.55 -2.44
C GLY A 199 14.11 15.71 -1.59
N THR A 200 13.78 14.46 -1.30
CA THR A 200 14.64 13.55 -0.51
C THR A 200 15.00 12.30 -1.29
N ASP A 201 15.95 11.50 -0.75
CA ASP A 201 16.27 10.16 -1.25
C ASP A 201 15.26 9.08 -0.78
N ILE A 202 14.24 9.46 0.00
CA ILE A 202 13.18 8.54 0.43
C ILE A 202 12.22 8.37 -0.75
N LYS A 203 12.62 7.54 -1.70
CA LYS A 203 11.84 7.22 -2.91
C LYS A 203 11.79 5.72 -3.11
N GLN A 204 10.65 5.27 -3.58
CA GLN A 204 10.43 3.88 -3.98
C GLN A 204 9.54 3.82 -5.21
N THR A 205 9.84 2.89 -6.09
CA THR A 205 9.03 2.56 -7.26
C THR A 205 8.42 1.18 -7.06
N LEU A 206 7.10 1.10 -7.08
CA LEU A 206 6.37 -0.15 -7.13
C LEU A 206 5.94 -0.41 -8.58
N THR A 207 6.26 -1.60 -9.08
CA THR A 207 5.82 -2.07 -10.40
C THR A 207 5.02 -3.34 -10.20
N ALA A 208 3.70 -3.26 -10.44
CA ALA A 208 2.83 -4.43 -10.39
C ALA A 208 3.16 -5.35 -11.57
N GLU A 209 3.29 -6.64 -11.30
CA GLU A 209 3.44 -7.68 -12.32
C GLU A 209 2.11 -8.41 -12.54
N LYS A 210 1.31 -8.52 -11.47
CA LYS A 210 -0.01 -9.15 -11.52
C LYS A 210 -0.96 -8.48 -10.53
N ILE A 211 -2.19 -8.24 -10.98
CA ILE A 211 -3.32 -7.82 -10.15
C ILE A 211 -4.43 -8.87 -10.32
N GLU A 212 -4.89 -9.44 -9.23
CA GLU A 212 -5.97 -10.44 -9.17
C GLU A 212 -7.16 -9.84 -8.44
N ILE A 213 -8.32 -9.90 -9.07
CA ILE A 213 -9.59 -9.47 -8.50
C ILE A 213 -10.34 -10.72 -8.01
N ASP A 214 -10.87 -10.63 -6.80
CA ASP A 214 -11.59 -11.69 -6.10
C ASP A 214 -10.82 -13.03 -5.97
N PRO A 215 -9.47 -12.99 -5.74
CA PRO A 215 -8.77 -14.23 -5.42
C PRO A 215 -9.26 -14.80 -4.07
N GLN A 216 -9.19 -16.13 -3.94
CA GLN A 216 -9.41 -16.76 -2.64
C GLN A 216 -8.26 -16.42 -1.70
N ILE A 217 -8.55 -15.68 -0.61
CA ILE A 217 -7.57 -15.31 0.42
C ILE A 217 -8.08 -15.83 1.76
N ASP A 218 -7.26 -16.66 2.43
CA ASP A 218 -7.57 -17.17 3.76
C ASP A 218 -7.60 -16.03 4.77
N ASP A 219 -8.59 -16.01 5.65
CA ASP A 219 -8.72 -15.02 6.71
C ASP A 219 -7.57 -15.05 7.72
N ALA A 220 -6.88 -16.19 7.85
CA ALA A 220 -5.67 -16.32 8.66
C ALA A 220 -4.55 -15.35 8.22
N ARG A 221 -4.53 -14.93 6.94
CA ARG A 221 -3.59 -13.93 6.43
C ARG A 221 -3.73 -12.57 7.10
N PHE A 222 -4.90 -12.26 7.64
CA PHE A 222 -5.22 -10.97 8.26
C PHE A 222 -5.27 -11.03 9.79
N THR A 223 -4.65 -12.05 10.38
CA THR A 223 -4.50 -12.21 11.82
C THR A 223 -3.06 -11.95 12.24
N LYS A 224 -2.81 -11.95 13.56
CA LYS A 224 -1.44 -11.85 14.08
C LYS A 224 -0.54 -12.89 13.39
N PRO A 225 0.51 -12.48 12.66
CA PRO A 225 1.36 -13.44 11.96
C PRO A 225 2.07 -14.36 12.98
N SER A 226 2.21 -15.63 12.62
CA SER A 226 3.10 -16.54 13.32
C SER A 226 4.49 -16.45 12.68
N LEU A 227 5.54 -16.42 13.50
CA LEU A 227 6.89 -16.52 12.96
C LEU A 227 7.03 -17.83 12.17
N PRO A 228 7.68 -17.83 11.00
CA PRO A 228 8.07 -19.06 10.35
C PRO A 228 8.84 -19.89 11.37
N LYS A 229 8.39 -21.13 11.61
CA LYS A 229 9.14 -22.05 12.46
C LYS A 229 10.54 -22.14 11.86
N ALA A 230 11.56 -21.70 12.62
CA ALA A 230 12.94 -21.81 12.16
C ALA A 230 13.17 -23.24 11.64
N PRO A 231 13.78 -23.44 10.48
CA PRO A 231 14.11 -24.77 10.02
C PRO A 231 14.88 -25.46 11.15
N ALA A 232 14.42 -26.65 11.56
CA ALA A 232 15.09 -27.42 12.59
C ALA A 232 16.55 -27.58 12.15
N ILE A 233 17.46 -26.92 12.86
CA ILE A 233 18.91 -27.14 12.64
C ILE A 233 19.10 -28.60 12.90
N PRO A 234 19.55 -29.40 11.91
CA PRO A 234 19.85 -30.82 12.16
C PRO A 234 20.88 -30.86 13.28
N ALA A 235 20.57 -31.63 14.32
CA ALA A 235 21.46 -31.77 15.46
C ALA A 235 22.86 -32.13 14.94
N SER A 236 23.84 -31.32 15.29
CA SER A 236 25.25 -31.59 14.95
C SER A 236 25.57 -32.96 15.49
N PRO A 237 26.18 -33.87 14.70
CA PRO A 237 26.55 -35.17 15.19
C PRO A 237 27.43 -35.02 16.42
N ALA A 238 27.11 -35.77 17.47
CA ALA A 238 27.88 -35.73 18.71
C ALA A 238 29.34 -36.03 18.42
N PRO A 239 30.29 -35.33 19.08
CA PRO A 239 31.72 -35.63 18.88
C PRO A 239 31.99 -37.09 19.24
N PRO A 240 32.89 -37.79 18.50
CA PRO A 240 33.23 -39.18 18.79
C PRO A 240 33.78 -39.30 20.21
N ALA A 241 33.32 -40.34 20.89
CA ALA A 241 33.81 -40.64 22.24
C ALA A 241 35.32 -40.78 22.27
N PRO A 242 36.01 -40.31 23.32
CA PRO A 242 37.47 -40.44 23.43
C PRO A 242 37.87 -41.91 23.43
N ALA A 243 38.86 -42.20 22.61
CA ALA A 243 39.41 -43.57 22.52
C ALA A 243 39.97 -44.01 23.89
N SER A 244 39.58 -45.21 24.32
CA SER A 244 40.09 -45.81 25.55
C SER A 244 41.62 -46.01 25.47
N PRO A 245 42.37 -45.76 26.55
CA PRO A 245 43.82 -45.93 26.55
C PRO A 245 44.18 -47.43 26.41
N PRO A 246 45.30 -47.74 25.75
CA PRO A 246 45.73 -49.10 25.59
C PRO A 246 46.09 -49.76 26.93
N LEU A 247 45.61 -50.95 27.16
CA LEU A 247 45.99 -51.77 28.32
C LEU A 247 47.48 -52.09 28.24
N SER A 248 48.25 -51.65 29.22
CA SER A 248 49.64 -52.03 29.40
C SER A 248 49.73 -53.45 29.92
N ASN A 249 50.48 -54.29 29.23
CA ASN A 249 50.99 -55.57 29.72
C ASN A 249 52.26 -55.39 30.55
#